data_5cc036eda6d3fbcf9cd188edcf8d856e
#
_entry.id   5cc036eda6d3fbcf9cd188edcf8d856e
#
_cell.length_a   1.000
_cell.length_b   1.000
_cell.length_c   1.000
_cell.angle_alpha   90.00
_cell.angle_beta   90.00
_cell.angle_gamma   90.00
#
_symmetry.space_group_name_H-M   'P 1'
#
loop_
_entity.id
_entity.type
_entity.pdbx_description
1 polymer ?
#
loop_
_entity_poly.entity_id
_entity_poly.type
_entity_poly.pdbx_seq_one_letter_code
_entity_poly.pdbx_strand_id
1 'polypeptide(L)'
;MKILYNIAGTCHSGGMERVLANKANYLVKQGMEVVIVTTDQQGLPPFFSLDERIRCIDLCINYEENNGKSLFNKLLHYPLKQWKHKKRLTKILMQERPDITISMFNNDAGFITDIKDGSKKILEIHFSKFKRLQYNRKGWWRLVDVWRTKQDEKIARRFDRFVVLTKEDKDNWGHMDNICVIPNANTFSTHQTAVLNARRVIAIGRYNYQKGFDRLIKAWKTVNQVCPEWTLDIIG
;
A
#
# COMPACT_ATOMS: atom_id res chain seq x y z
N MET A 1 15.77 7.67 -17.64
CA MET A 1 15.02 6.48 -17.16
C MET A 1 13.61 6.92 -16.80
N LYS A 2 12.61 6.23 -17.32
CA LYS A 2 11.20 6.51 -17.04
C LYS A 2 10.60 5.45 -16.12
N ILE A 3 9.98 5.87 -15.04
CA ILE A 3 9.36 5.00 -14.04
C ILE A 3 7.86 5.28 -13.98
N LEU A 4 7.05 4.22 -14.06
CA LEU A 4 5.61 4.33 -13.95
C LEU A 4 5.13 3.59 -12.70
N TYR A 5 4.41 4.30 -11.84
CA TYR A 5 3.77 3.75 -10.64
C TYR A 5 2.28 3.51 -10.86
N ASN A 6 1.78 2.37 -10.36
CA ASN A 6 0.35 2.06 -10.29
C ASN A 6 -0.10 2.03 -8.82
N ILE A 7 -1.09 2.86 -8.50
CA ILE A 7 -1.71 2.95 -7.18
C ILE A 7 -3.23 3.13 -7.33
N ALA A 8 -4.02 2.84 -6.29
CA ALA A 8 -5.47 3.08 -6.33
C ALA A 8 -5.81 4.56 -6.53
N GLY A 9 -5.24 5.42 -5.70
CA GLY A 9 -5.40 6.87 -5.75
C GLY A 9 -4.31 7.55 -4.94
N THR A 10 -4.18 8.85 -5.10
CA THR A 10 -3.26 9.71 -4.34
C THR A 10 -3.99 10.78 -3.52
N CYS A 11 -5.33 10.78 -3.55
CA CYS A 11 -6.18 11.78 -2.90
C CYS A 11 -6.42 11.56 -1.40
N HIS A 12 -5.91 10.47 -0.83
CA HIS A 12 -6.08 10.17 0.60
C HIS A 12 -4.81 10.41 1.41
N SER A 13 -4.97 10.67 2.72
CA SER A 13 -3.88 10.86 3.69
C SER A 13 -3.21 9.54 4.12
N GLY A 14 -3.16 8.54 3.24
CA GLY A 14 -2.63 7.22 3.54
C GLY A 14 -1.10 7.15 3.55
N GLY A 15 -0.57 6.12 4.24
CA GLY A 15 0.88 5.91 4.32
C GLY A 15 1.51 5.54 2.98
N MET A 16 0.79 4.79 2.13
CA MET A 16 1.28 4.42 0.78
C MET A 16 1.38 5.64 -0.12
N GLU A 17 0.37 6.51 -0.10
CA GLU A 17 0.31 7.76 -0.86
C GLU A 17 1.45 8.69 -0.46
N ARG A 18 1.75 8.78 0.84
CA ARG A 18 2.89 9.56 1.34
C ARG A 18 4.22 9.00 0.87
N VAL A 19 4.42 7.69 0.98
CA VAL A 19 5.65 7.03 0.53
C VAL A 19 5.84 7.21 -0.97
N LEU A 20 4.77 7.05 -1.77
CA LEU A 20 4.82 7.28 -3.21
C LEU A 20 5.20 8.73 -3.52
N ALA A 21 4.54 9.71 -2.90
CA ALA A 21 4.84 11.13 -3.15
C ALA A 21 6.32 11.45 -2.84
N ASN A 22 6.84 10.97 -1.71
CA ASN A 22 8.24 11.18 -1.33
C ASN A 22 9.21 10.55 -2.34
N LYS A 23 8.96 9.28 -2.76
CA LYS A 23 9.79 8.59 -3.75
C LYS A 23 9.73 9.27 -5.12
N ALA A 24 8.53 9.58 -5.60
CA ALA A 24 8.32 10.22 -6.89
C ALA A 24 9.02 11.57 -6.97
N ASN A 25 8.84 12.42 -5.97
CA ASN A 25 9.49 13.71 -5.87
C ASN A 25 11.02 13.58 -5.83
N TYR A 26 11.55 12.60 -5.09
CA TYR A 26 12.99 12.35 -5.05
C TYR A 26 13.52 11.89 -6.40
N LEU A 27 12.86 10.94 -7.07
CA LEU A 27 13.29 10.41 -8.36
C LEU A 27 13.32 11.49 -9.46
N VAL A 28 12.33 12.37 -9.48
CA VAL A 28 12.30 13.52 -10.41
C VAL A 28 13.46 14.49 -10.15
N LYS A 29 13.80 14.74 -8.87
CA LYS A 29 14.98 15.56 -8.52
C LYS A 29 16.30 14.90 -8.97
N GLN A 30 16.32 13.58 -9.09
CA GLN A 30 17.46 12.83 -9.66
C GLN A 30 17.44 12.75 -11.20
N GLY A 31 16.57 13.51 -11.86
CA GLY A 31 16.49 13.57 -13.33
C GLY A 31 15.75 12.41 -14.00
N MET A 32 14.95 11.66 -13.24
CA MET A 32 14.13 10.59 -13.79
C MET A 32 12.75 11.12 -14.20
N GLU A 33 12.17 10.57 -15.26
CA GLU A 33 10.77 10.81 -15.60
C GLU A 33 9.88 9.91 -14.73
N VAL A 34 8.87 10.49 -14.10
CA VAL A 34 7.93 9.74 -13.26
C VAL A 34 6.51 9.95 -13.75
N VAL A 35 5.78 8.85 -13.91
CA VAL A 35 4.35 8.82 -14.24
C VAL A 35 3.62 8.06 -13.13
N ILE A 36 2.55 8.63 -12.61
CA ILE A 36 1.68 7.99 -11.62
C ILE A 36 0.34 7.68 -12.30
N VAL A 37 -0.03 6.41 -12.32
CA VAL A 37 -1.30 5.94 -12.85
C VAL A 37 -2.20 5.54 -11.69
N THR A 38 -3.42 6.08 -11.65
CA THR A 38 -4.43 5.81 -10.64
C THR A 38 -5.66 5.13 -11.23
N THR A 39 -6.47 4.50 -10.42
CA THR A 39 -7.74 3.86 -10.81
C THR A 39 -8.96 4.51 -10.18
N ASP A 40 -8.77 5.21 -9.06
CA ASP A 40 -9.83 5.71 -8.19
C ASP A 40 -9.54 7.17 -7.73
N GLN A 41 -8.95 7.99 -8.59
CA GLN A 41 -8.62 9.39 -8.26
C GLN A 41 -9.85 10.30 -8.17
N GLN A 42 -10.92 9.99 -8.89
CA GLN A 42 -12.22 10.67 -8.85
C GLN A 42 -12.14 12.20 -9.12
N GLY A 43 -11.16 12.64 -9.89
CA GLY A 43 -10.95 14.07 -10.19
C GLY A 43 -10.40 14.89 -9.02
N LEU A 44 -10.08 14.25 -7.88
CA LEU A 44 -9.52 14.93 -6.71
C LEU A 44 -8.02 15.17 -6.86
N PRO A 45 -7.46 16.26 -6.31
CA PRO A 45 -6.02 16.48 -6.33
C PRO A 45 -5.29 15.47 -5.42
N PRO A 46 -3.99 15.25 -5.64
CA PRO A 46 -3.16 14.50 -4.71
C PRO A 46 -3.17 15.13 -3.31
N PHE A 47 -3.28 14.31 -2.27
CA PHE A 47 -3.25 14.78 -0.88
C PHE A 47 -1.85 15.29 -0.48
N PHE A 48 -0.80 14.59 -0.89
CA PHE A 48 0.58 15.01 -0.70
C PHE A 48 1.08 15.69 -1.97
N SER A 49 1.80 16.83 -1.80
CA SER A 49 2.33 17.60 -2.91
C SER A 49 3.24 16.76 -3.79
N LEU A 50 2.98 16.80 -5.09
CA LEU A 50 3.81 16.20 -6.13
C LEU A 50 4.53 17.29 -6.90
N ASP A 51 5.76 17.03 -7.33
CA ASP A 51 6.52 17.91 -8.22
C ASP A 51 5.78 18.06 -9.56
N GLU A 52 5.71 19.26 -10.12
CA GLU A 52 4.96 19.58 -11.34
C GLU A 52 5.40 18.76 -12.56
N ARG A 53 6.62 18.24 -12.55
CA ARG A 53 7.16 17.36 -13.60
C ARG A 53 6.58 15.94 -13.55
N ILE A 54 5.92 15.56 -12.46
CA ILE A 54 5.29 14.25 -12.33
C ILE A 54 3.96 14.27 -13.06
N ARG A 55 3.82 13.36 -14.03
CA ARG A 55 2.56 13.22 -14.76
C ARG A 55 1.63 12.25 -14.05
N CYS A 56 0.41 12.67 -13.80
CA CYS A 56 -0.64 11.86 -13.18
C CYS A 56 -1.71 11.51 -14.21
N ILE A 57 -2.07 10.23 -14.31
CA ILE A 57 -3.07 9.72 -15.25
C ILE A 57 -4.08 8.87 -14.48
N ASP A 58 -5.34 9.29 -14.43
CA ASP A 58 -6.40 8.48 -13.85
C ASP A 58 -7.06 7.60 -14.91
N LEU A 59 -7.09 6.30 -14.66
CA LEU A 59 -7.78 5.34 -15.53
C LEU A 59 -9.31 5.36 -15.34
N CYS A 60 -9.82 6.04 -14.34
CA CYS A 60 -11.25 6.16 -14.02
C CYS A 60 -11.95 4.79 -14.01
N ILE A 61 -11.41 3.84 -13.27
CA ILE A 61 -12.00 2.50 -13.10
C ILE A 61 -13.02 2.52 -11.97
N ASN A 62 -12.72 3.29 -10.91
CA ASN A 62 -13.58 3.54 -9.76
C ASN A 62 -14.00 2.25 -9.04
N TYR A 63 -13.02 1.45 -8.60
CA TYR A 63 -13.29 0.21 -7.85
C TYR A 63 -14.03 0.50 -6.55
N GLU A 64 -13.75 1.64 -5.90
CA GLU A 64 -14.34 2.04 -4.62
C GLU A 64 -15.84 2.30 -4.69
N GLU A 65 -16.39 2.66 -5.86
CA GLU A 65 -17.85 2.82 -6.04
C GLU A 65 -18.64 1.55 -5.68
N ASN A 66 -17.99 0.39 -5.66
CA ASN A 66 -18.61 -0.88 -5.27
C ASN A 66 -18.44 -1.17 -3.78
N ASN A 67 -17.74 -0.33 -3.02
CA ASN A 67 -17.64 -0.45 -1.57
C ASN A 67 -19.03 -0.17 -0.97
N GLY A 68 -19.55 -1.13 -0.17
CA GLY A 68 -20.90 -1.05 0.36
C GLY A 68 -22.00 -1.73 -0.48
N LYS A 69 -21.76 -2.07 -1.75
CA LYS A 69 -22.72 -2.82 -2.56
C LYS A 69 -22.75 -4.31 -2.17
N SER A 70 -23.86 -5.01 -2.50
CA SER A 70 -24.03 -6.43 -2.22
C SER A 70 -22.93 -7.29 -2.86
N LEU A 71 -22.68 -8.47 -2.30
CA LEU A 71 -21.69 -9.42 -2.82
C LEU A 71 -21.99 -9.82 -4.27
N PHE A 72 -23.26 -9.96 -4.63
CA PHE A 72 -23.69 -10.29 -5.99
C PHE A 72 -23.29 -9.20 -7.00
N ASN A 73 -23.53 -7.94 -6.67
CA ASN A 73 -23.10 -6.81 -7.51
C ASN A 73 -21.57 -6.75 -7.66
N LYS A 74 -20.82 -7.04 -6.58
CA LYS A 74 -19.36 -7.09 -6.66
C LYS A 74 -18.87 -8.19 -7.60
N LEU A 75 -19.44 -9.38 -7.52
CA LEU A 75 -19.08 -10.51 -8.38
C LEU A 75 -19.36 -10.22 -9.87
N LEU A 76 -20.45 -9.54 -10.18
CA LEU A 76 -20.83 -9.23 -11.56
C LEU A 76 -19.97 -8.10 -12.16
N HIS A 77 -19.70 -7.03 -11.40
CA HIS A 77 -19.01 -5.84 -11.92
C HIS A 77 -17.47 -5.93 -11.83
N TYR A 78 -16.92 -6.74 -10.93
CA TYR A 78 -15.47 -6.82 -10.75
C TYR A 78 -14.74 -7.33 -12.00
N PRO A 79 -15.18 -8.41 -12.70
CA PRO A 79 -14.52 -8.87 -13.92
C PRO A 79 -14.53 -7.82 -15.05
N LEU A 80 -15.63 -7.08 -15.20
CA LEU A 80 -15.73 -6.01 -16.20
C LEU A 80 -14.77 -4.86 -15.87
N LYS A 81 -14.68 -4.46 -14.60
CA LYS A 81 -13.72 -3.44 -14.15
C LYS A 81 -12.27 -3.92 -14.35
N GLN A 82 -11.98 -5.19 -14.08
CA GLN A 82 -10.66 -5.79 -14.33
C GLN A 82 -10.29 -5.78 -15.82
N TRP A 83 -11.22 -6.18 -16.71
CA TRP A 83 -11.00 -6.12 -18.15
C TRP A 83 -10.75 -4.68 -18.63
N LYS A 84 -11.59 -3.72 -18.20
CA LYS A 84 -11.43 -2.29 -18.50
C LYS A 84 -10.09 -1.76 -18.00
N HIS A 85 -9.69 -2.13 -16.77
CA HIS A 85 -8.43 -1.75 -16.17
C HIS A 85 -7.27 -2.28 -17.00
N LYS A 86 -7.22 -3.58 -17.28
CA LYS A 86 -6.18 -4.20 -18.12
C LYS A 86 -6.07 -3.51 -19.48
N LYS A 87 -7.19 -3.25 -20.15
CA LYS A 87 -7.22 -2.59 -21.47
C LYS A 87 -6.65 -1.16 -21.41
N ARG A 88 -7.09 -0.35 -20.42
CA ARG A 88 -6.64 1.04 -20.28
C ARG A 88 -5.19 1.11 -19.85
N LEU A 89 -4.78 0.30 -18.89
CA LEU A 89 -3.39 0.27 -18.42
C LEU A 89 -2.45 -0.20 -19.55
N THR A 90 -2.83 -1.23 -20.33
CA THR A 90 -2.04 -1.65 -21.49
C THR A 90 -1.82 -0.50 -22.46
N LYS A 91 -2.87 0.26 -22.78
CA LYS A 91 -2.75 1.41 -23.67
C LYS A 91 -1.74 2.44 -23.14
N ILE A 92 -1.82 2.76 -21.86
CA ILE A 92 -0.89 3.72 -21.22
C ILE A 92 0.53 3.18 -21.25
N LEU A 93 0.77 1.93 -20.87
CA LEU A 93 2.11 1.33 -20.87
C LEU A 93 2.76 1.33 -22.26
N MET A 94 1.97 1.03 -23.31
CA MET A 94 2.45 1.06 -24.71
C MET A 94 2.75 2.49 -25.19
N GLN A 95 2.01 3.49 -24.71
CA GLN A 95 2.23 4.90 -25.05
C GLN A 95 3.42 5.49 -24.32
N GLU A 96 3.50 5.24 -23.00
CA GLU A 96 4.52 5.80 -22.12
C GLU A 96 5.88 5.12 -22.28
N ARG A 97 5.90 3.83 -22.64
CA ARG A 97 7.11 3.00 -22.77
C ARG A 97 8.08 3.18 -21.59
N PRO A 98 7.62 2.93 -20.35
CA PRO A 98 8.50 3.06 -19.19
C PRO A 98 9.60 2.03 -19.21
N ASP A 99 10.75 2.34 -18.60
CA ASP A 99 11.80 1.37 -18.33
C ASP A 99 11.42 0.43 -17.20
N ILE A 100 10.70 0.99 -16.19
CA ILE A 100 10.25 0.29 -14.99
C ILE A 100 8.80 0.60 -14.73
N THR A 101 8.00 -0.44 -14.47
CA THR A 101 6.61 -0.32 -14.00
C THR A 101 6.50 -0.91 -12.60
N ILE A 102 6.03 -0.11 -11.64
CA ILE A 102 5.91 -0.48 -10.24
C ILE A 102 4.42 -0.58 -9.89
N SER A 103 3.98 -1.76 -9.46
CA SER A 103 2.66 -1.97 -8.85
C SER A 103 2.78 -1.84 -7.34
N MET A 104 1.97 -0.98 -6.74
CA MET A 104 1.88 -0.87 -5.28
C MET A 104 0.86 -1.87 -4.71
N PHE A 105 0.86 -3.09 -5.25
CA PHE A 105 0.01 -4.21 -4.88
C PHE A 105 -1.49 -3.87 -4.88
N ASN A 106 -1.93 -3.32 -5.98
CA ASN A 106 -3.34 -2.97 -6.18
C ASN A 106 -4.05 -4.01 -7.11
N ASN A 107 -5.21 -3.64 -7.63
CA ASN A 107 -6.02 -4.49 -8.52
C ASN A 107 -5.32 -4.87 -9.85
N ASP A 108 -4.21 -4.21 -10.19
CA ASP A 108 -3.35 -4.50 -11.34
C ASP A 108 -2.40 -5.69 -11.13
N ALA A 109 -2.04 -6.00 -9.88
CA ALA A 109 -1.00 -6.99 -9.57
C ALA A 109 -1.26 -8.37 -10.19
N GLY A 110 -2.52 -8.75 -10.36
CA GLY A 110 -2.90 -10.04 -10.94
C GLY A 110 -2.63 -10.17 -12.44
N PHE A 111 -2.54 -9.07 -13.20
CA PHE A 111 -2.44 -9.10 -14.66
C PHE A 111 -1.31 -8.25 -15.27
N ILE A 112 -0.71 -7.33 -14.51
CA ILE A 112 0.27 -6.37 -15.05
C ILE A 112 1.51 -7.06 -15.64
N THR A 113 1.90 -8.20 -15.10
CA THR A 113 3.01 -9.02 -15.60
C THR A 113 2.72 -9.70 -16.95
N ASP A 114 1.44 -9.75 -17.35
CA ASP A 114 1.04 -10.27 -18.68
C ASP A 114 1.22 -9.23 -19.78
N ILE A 115 1.33 -7.95 -19.45
CA ILE A 115 1.49 -6.85 -20.39
C ILE A 115 2.95 -6.78 -20.83
N LYS A 116 3.20 -7.04 -22.11
CA LYS A 116 4.53 -7.10 -22.73
C LYS A 116 4.88 -5.75 -23.39
N ASP A 117 5.07 -4.73 -22.57
CA ASP A 117 5.44 -3.38 -22.97
C ASP A 117 6.96 -3.12 -22.94
N GLY A 118 7.75 -4.14 -22.56
CA GLY A 118 9.21 -4.06 -22.46
C GLY A 118 9.74 -3.60 -21.10
N SER A 119 8.90 -3.04 -20.23
CA SER A 119 9.34 -2.57 -18.90
C SER A 119 9.59 -3.71 -17.92
N LYS A 120 10.54 -3.50 -17.00
CA LYS A 120 10.69 -4.37 -15.82
C LYS A 120 9.53 -4.17 -14.86
N LYS A 121 8.94 -5.26 -14.38
CA LYS A 121 7.79 -5.24 -13.46
C LYS A 121 8.26 -5.43 -12.03
N ILE A 122 8.00 -4.42 -11.20
CA ILE A 122 8.32 -4.45 -9.77
C ILE A 122 7.03 -4.44 -8.99
N LEU A 123 6.92 -5.33 -8.00
CA LEU A 123 5.86 -5.32 -7.01
C LEU A 123 6.39 -4.72 -5.73
N GLU A 124 5.70 -3.72 -5.19
CA GLU A 124 6.05 -3.09 -3.93
C GLU A 124 4.88 -3.20 -2.95
N ILE A 125 5.13 -3.72 -1.74
CA ILE A 125 4.08 -3.85 -0.72
C ILE A 125 4.41 -3.03 0.51
N HIS A 126 3.37 -2.42 1.09
CA HIS A 126 3.44 -1.57 2.29
C HIS A 126 2.59 -2.13 3.45
N PHE A 127 2.42 -3.44 3.46
CA PHE A 127 1.63 -4.14 4.48
C PHE A 127 2.22 -5.54 4.69
N SER A 128 1.99 -6.12 5.88
CA SER A 128 2.42 -7.47 6.18
C SER A 128 1.75 -8.52 5.30
N LYS A 129 2.46 -9.59 4.97
CA LYS A 129 1.92 -10.79 4.30
C LYS A 129 0.58 -11.24 4.88
N PHE A 130 0.46 -11.18 6.18
CA PHE A 130 -0.69 -11.69 6.92
C PHE A 130 -1.85 -10.70 7.07
N LYS A 131 -1.84 -9.57 6.32
CA LYS A 131 -2.91 -8.54 6.40
C LYS A 131 -4.32 -9.09 6.24
N ARG A 132 -4.48 -10.21 5.51
CA ARG A 132 -5.78 -10.84 5.27
C ARG A 132 -6.23 -11.72 6.43
N LEU A 133 -5.27 -12.24 7.20
CA LEU A 133 -5.54 -13.11 8.34
C LEU A 133 -5.99 -12.27 9.54
N GLN A 134 -7.28 -11.97 9.62
CA GLN A 134 -7.85 -11.25 10.75
C GLN A 134 -7.92 -12.14 11.98
N TYR A 135 -7.52 -11.59 13.14
CA TYR A 135 -7.31 -12.33 14.41
C TYR A 135 -8.52 -13.14 14.87
N ASN A 136 -9.75 -12.74 14.54
CA ASN A 136 -10.97 -13.42 15.00
C ASN A 136 -11.75 -14.12 13.89
N ARG A 137 -11.20 -14.26 12.69
CA ARG A 137 -11.87 -14.97 11.61
C ARG A 137 -11.71 -16.47 11.78
N LYS A 138 -12.83 -17.17 12.04
CA LYS A 138 -12.91 -18.64 12.19
C LYS A 138 -13.68 -19.27 11.03
N GLY A 139 -13.56 -20.60 10.88
CA GLY A 139 -14.33 -21.37 9.93
C GLY A 139 -13.95 -21.12 8.45
N TRP A 140 -14.94 -21.19 7.56
CA TRP A 140 -14.78 -21.12 6.11
C TRP A 140 -14.05 -19.86 5.63
N TRP A 141 -14.28 -18.71 6.25
CA TRP A 141 -13.63 -17.45 5.88
C TRP A 141 -12.12 -17.46 6.13
N ARG A 142 -11.65 -18.22 7.12
CA ARG A 142 -10.20 -18.39 7.34
C ARG A 142 -9.55 -19.18 6.19
N LEU A 143 -10.24 -20.20 5.66
CA LEU A 143 -9.75 -20.95 4.49
C LEU A 143 -9.65 -20.07 3.25
N VAL A 144 -10.63 -19.18 3.04
CA VAL A 144 -10.59 -18.18 1.97
C VAL A 144 -9.41 -17.22 2.14
N ASP A 145 -9.13 -16.75 3.36
CA ASP A 145 -8.01 -15.84 3.61
C ASP A 145 -6.66 -16.54 3.37
N VAL A 146 -6.51 -17.80 3.80
CA VAL A 146 -5.31 -18.62 3.51
C VAL A 146 -5.14 -18.83 2.01
N TRP A 147 -6.21 -19.16 1.30
CA TRP A 147 -6.17 -19.34 -0.15
C TRP A 147 -5.76 -18.05 -0.85
N ARG A 148 -6.33 -16.89 -0.45
CA ARG A 148 -5.96 -15.58 -0.99
C ARG A 148 -4.50 -15.23 -0.71
N THR A 149 -3.97 -15.54 0.47
CA THR A 149 -2.55 -15.32 0.79
C THR A 149 -1.64 -16.16 -0.12
N LYS A 150 -2.02 -17.40 -0.42
CA LYS A 150 -1.30 -18.24 -1.39
C LYS A 150 -1.38 -17.68 -2.82
N GLN A 151 -2.50 -17.06 -3.19
CA GLN A 151 -2.61 -16.37 -4.49
C GLN A 151 -1.69 -15.14 -4.54
N ASP A 152 -1.63 -14.35 -3.46
CA ASP A 152 -0.72 -13.21 -3.35
C ASP A 152 0.75 -13.67 -3.51
N GLU A 153 1.16 -14.82 -2.96
CA GLU A 153 2.49 -15.42 -3.17
C GLU A 153 2.75 -15.76 -4.64
N LYS A 154 1.79 -16.41 -5.30
CA LYS A 154 1.91 -16.76 -6.72
C LYS A 154 2.03 -15.52 -7.59
N ILE A 155 1.29 -14.45 -7.27
CA ILE A 155 1.38 -13.17 -7.96
C ILE A 155 2.77 -12.57 -7.78
N ALA A 156 3.27 -12.49 -6.54
CA ALA A 156 4.57 -11.89 -6.23
C ALA A 156 5.73 -12.57 -6.98
N ARG A 157 5.68 -13.91 -7.15
CA ARG A 157 6.70 -14.68 -7.91
C ARG A 157 6.78 -14.33 -9.40
N ARG A 158 5.74 -13.71 -9.97
CA ARG A 158 5.67 -13.38 -11.40
C ARG A 158 6.40 -12.08 -11.77
N PHE A 159 6.75 -11.26 -10.77
CA PHE A 159 7.43 -9.99 -10.98
C PHE A 159 8.95 -10.16 -11.12
N ASP A 160 9.60 -9.25 -11.84
CA ASP A 160 11.08 -9.23 -11.92
C ASP A 160 11.72 -8.95 -10.57
N ARG A 161 11.07 -8.11 -9.73
CA ARG A 161 11.45 -7.85 -8.34
C ARG A 161 10.21 -7.69 -7.47
N PHE A 162 10.33 -8.17 -6.24
CA PHE A 162 9.31 -8.05 -5.21
C PHE A 162 9.92 -7.35 -3.99
N VAL A 163 9.44 -6.16 -3.67
CA VAL A 163 9.96 -5.30 -2.60
C VAL A 163 9.09 -5.41 -1.37
N VAL A 164 9.70 -5.72 -0.25
CA VAL A 164 9.11 -5.71 1.09
C VAL A 164 9.88 -4.73 1.99
N LEU A 165 9.28 -4.31 3.10
CA LEU A 165 9.84 -3.23 3.92
C LEU A 165 10.81 -3.71 5.01
N THR A 166 10.69 -4.96 5.45
CA THR A 166 11.48 -5.49 6.58
C THR A 166 12.05 -6.87 6.28
N LYS A 167 13.10 -7.25 7.02
CA LYS A 167 13.65 -8.60 6.96
C LYS A 167 12.64 -9.64 7.46
N GLU A 168 11.94 -9.33 8.55
CA GLU A 168 10.87 -10.18 9.09
C GLU A 168 9.79 -10.48 8.05
N ASP A 169 9.35 -9.46 7.29
CA ASP A 169 8.35 -9.67 6.26
C ASP A 169 8.91 -10.52 5.11
N LYS A 170 10.18 -10.32 4.73
CA LYS A 170 10.88 -11.21 3.77
C LYS A 170 10.85 -12.66 4.24
N ASP A 171 11.18 -12.92 5.50
CA ASP A 171 11.19 -14.27 6.08
C ASP A 171 9.78 -14.88 6.10
N ASN A 172 8.77 -14.08 6.41
CA ASN A 172 7.36 -14.47 6.35
C ASN A 172 6.91 -14.87 4.94
N TRP A 173 7.38 -14.19 3.89
CA TRP A 173 7.07 -14.54 2.50
C TRP A 173 7.76 -15.82 2.04
N GLY A 174 8.81 -16.27 2.76
CA GLY A 174 9.57 -17.46 2.46
C GLY A 174 10.56 -17.28 1.31
N HIS A 175 11.14 -18.37 0.85
CA HIS A 175 12.16 -18.33 -0.19
C HIS A 175 11.57 -17.92 -1.55
N MET A 176 12.03 -16.77 -2.06
CA MET A 176 11.73 -16.25 -3.40
C MET A 176 13.00 -15.60 -3.95
N ASP A 177 13.37 -15.95 -5.19
CA ASP A 177 14.61 -15.43 -5.83
C ASP A 177 14.51 -13.93 -6.17
N ASN A 178 13.29 -13.42 -6.31
CA ASN A 178 13.01 -12.04 -6.71
C ASN A 178 12.72 -11.09 -5.54
N ILE A 179 12.71 -11.57 -4.28
CA ILE A 179 12.36 -10.74 -3.11
C ILE A 179 13.57 -9.94 -2.61
N CYS A 180 13.34 -8.65 -2.35
CA CYS A 180 14.33 -7.77 -1.74
C CYS A 180 13.70 -6.89 -0.65
N VAL A 181 14.53 -6.47 0.30
CA VAL A 181 14.12 -5.59 1.41
C VAL A 181 14.56 -4.17 1.10
N ILE A 182 13.59 -3.27 0.97
CA ILE A 182 13.82 -1.82 0.81
C ILE A 182 12.90 -1.10 1.80
N PRO A 183 13.43 -0.62 2.93
CA PRO A 183 12.61 0.08 3.92
C PRO A 183 12.14 1.44 3.40
N ASN A 184 11.04 1.95 3.98
CA ASN A 184 10.62 3.30 3.70
C ASN A 184 11.66 4.30 4.19
N ALA A 185 11.92 5.34 3.39
CA ALA A 185 12.79 6.42 3.79
C ALA A 185 12.17 7.20 4.95
N ASN A 186 13.01 7.59 5.92
CA ASN A 186 12.61 8.57 6.91
C ASN A 186 12.54 9.95 6.25
N THR A 187 11.37 10.59 6.35
CA THR A 187 11.11 11.91 5.76
C THR A 187 11.17 13.04 6.78
N PHE A 188 11.43 12.71 8.03
CA PHE A 188 11.56 13.68 9.11
C PHE A 188 13.02 13.76 9.55
N SER A 189 13.60 14.94 9.43
CA SER A 189 14.81 15.29 10.16
C SER A 189 14.39 16.13 11.37
N THR A 190 14.50 15.57 12.57
CA THR A 190 14.30 16.35 13.81
C THR A 190 15.63 16.58 14.47
N HIS A 191 15.88 17.80 14.85
CA HIS A 191 17.04 18.15 15.68
C HIS A 191 16.72 18.01 17.18
N GLN A 192 15.47 17.70 17.53
CA GLN A 192 15.00 17.53 18.89
C GLN A 192 14.64 16.08 19.14
N THR A 193 15.19 15.51 20.18
CA THR A 193 14.84 14.20 20.71
C THR A 193 13.94 14.36 21.94
N ALA A 194 13.02 13.41 22.14
CA ALA A 194 12.18 13.40 23.31
C ALA A 194 13.03 13.21 24.58
N VAL A 195 12.74 13.97 25.60
CA VAL A 195 13.28 13.76 26.95
C VAL A 195 12.44 12.66 27.59
N LEU A 196 13.00 11.44 27.70
CA LEU A 196 12.28 10.23 28.13
C LEU A 196 12.07 10.15 29.66
N ASN A 197 11.98 11.28 30.36
CA ASN A 197 11.71 11.37 31.81
C ASN A 197 10.25 11.70 32.13
N ALA A 198 9.42 11.99 31.12
CA ALA A 198 8.00 12.24 31.30
C ALA A 198 7.27 10.92 31.56
N ARG A 199 6.40 10.88 32.59
CA ARG A 199 5.52 9.74 32.89
C ARG A 199 4.31 9.72 31.94
N ARG A 200 4.59 9.70 30.62
CA ARG A 200 3.61 9.87 29.57
C ARG A 200 3.89 8.93 28.40
N VAL A 201 2.90 8.19 27.99
CA VAL A 201 2.94 7.30 26.83
C VAL A 201 2.04 7.87 25.74
N ILE A 202 2.53 7.92 24.51
CA ILE A 202 1.78 8.39 23.35
C ILE A 202 1.56 7.23 22.40
N ALA A 203 0.32 7.06 21.96
CA ALA A 203 -0.06 6.13 20.89
C ALA A 203 -0.70 6.92 19.73
N ILE A 204 -0.12 6.82 18.53
CA ILE A 204 -0.57 7.59 17.35
C ILE A 204 -1.10 6.65 16.28
N GLY A 205 -2.28 6.95 15.72
CA GLY A 205 -2.84 6.19 14.60
C GLY A 205 -4.33 6.40 14.41
N ARG A 206 -4.83 6.03 13.23
CA ARG A 206 -6.27 6.10 12.93
C ARG A 206 -7.09 5.23 13.89
N TYR A 207 -8.24 5.72 14.34
CA TYR A 207 -9.17 4.97 15.19
C TYR A 207 -9.84 3.85 14.39
N ASN A 208 -9.12 2.76 14.18
CA ASN A 208 -9.64 1.58 13.52
C ASN A 208 -9.18 0.29 14.20
N TYR A 209 -9.85 -0.81 13.88
CA TYR A 209 -9.56 -2.14 14.45
C TYR A 209 -8.09 -2.58 14.28
N GLN A 210 -7.45 -2.20 13.16
CA GLN A 210 -6.07 -2.60 12.87
C GLN A 210 -5.05 -2.01 13.85
N LYS A 211 -5.33 -0.83 14.43
CA LYS A 211 -4.46 -0.15 15.37
C LYS A 211 -4.58 -0.68 16.81
N GLY A 212 -5.66 -1.40 17.11
CA GLY A 212 -5.81 -2.12 18.36
C GLY A 212 -5.91 -1.23 19.61
N PHE A 213 -6.38 0.00 19.48
CA PHE A 213 -6.55 0.91 20.62
C PHE A 213 -7.50 0.37 21.70
N ASP A 214 -8.48 -0.44 21.31
CA ASP A 214 -9.35 -1.17 22.23
C ASP A 214 -8.57 -2.10 23.15
N ARG A 215 -7.52 -2.76 22.62
CA ARG A 215 -6.62 -3.63 23.41
C ARG A 215 -5.65 -2.81 24.25
N LEU A 216 -5.14 -1.70 23.70
CA LEU A 216 -4.27 -0.79 24.42
C LEU A 216 -4.96 -0.22 25.66
N ILE A 217 -6.19 0.25 25.53
CA ILE A 217 -6.99 0.79 26.65
C ILE A 217 -7.21 -0.29 27.72
N LYS A 218 -7.51 -1.53 27.32
CA LYS A 218 -7.66 -2.63 28.28
C LYS A 218 -6.36 -2.93 29.04
N ALA A 219 -5.23 -2.95 28.32
CA ALA A 219 -3.92 -3.14 28.94
C ALA A 219 -3.56 -1.97 29.84
N TRP A 220 -3.89 -0.74 29.44
CA TRP A 220 -3.63 0.45 30.23
C TRP A 220 -4.36 0.47 31.58
N LYS A 221 -5.54 -0.15 31.66
CA LYS A 221 -6.25 -0.33 32.95
C LYS A 221 -5.35 -0.99 34.02
N THR A 222 -4.59 -2.01 33.63
CA THR A 222 -3.65 -2.70 34.55
C THR A 222 -2.47 -1.80 34.90
N VAL A 223 -1.93 -1.06 33.91
CA VAL A 223 -0.82 -0.12 34.16
C VAL A 223 -1.25 0.96 35.14
N ASN A 224 -2.45 1.53 34.96
CA ASN A 224 -2.94 2.61 35.83
C ASN A 224 -3.19 2.15 37.28
N GLN A 225 -3.44 0.87 37.52
CA GLN A 225 -3.56 0.31 38.88
C GLN A 225 -2.19 0.25 39.61
N VAL A 226 -1.10 0.04 38.88
CA VAL A 226 0.26 -0.13 39.45
C VAL A 226 1.04 1.18 39.42
N CYS A 227 0.80 2.00 38.38
CA CYS A 227 1.51 3.25 38.12
C CYS A 227 0.50 4.37 37.81
N PRO A 228 -0.29 4.82 38.80
CA PRO A 228 -1.37 5.80 38.57
C PRO A 228 -0.86 7.20 38.12
N GLU A 229 0.41 7.50 38.32
CA GLU A 229 1.05 8.74 37.89
C GLU A 229 1.38 8.78 36.39
N TRP A 230 1.23 7.66 35.68
CA TRP A 230 1.46 7.62 34.24
C TRP A 230 0.19 7.96 33.45
N THR A 231 0.36 8.68 32.34
CA THR A 231 -0.73 9.05 31.43
C THR A 231 -0.56 8.40 30.08
N LEU A 232 -1.69 8.07 29.41
CA LEU A 232 -1.74 7.58 28.06
C LEU A 232 -2.49 8.56 27.17
N ASP A 233 -1.81 9.10 26.16
CA ASP A 233 -2.42 9.92 25.11
C ASP A 233 -2.63 9.09 23.85
N ILE A 234 -3.84 9.06 23.36
CA ILE A 234 -4.18 8.41 22.08
C ILE A 234 -4.55 9.50 21.10
N ILE A 235 -3.76 9.63 20.03
CA ILE A 235 -3.90 10.65 18.98
C ILE A 235 -4.28 9.95 17.67
N GLY A 236 -5.36 10.39 17.03
CA GLY A 236 -5.91 9.80 15.79
C GLY A 236 -6.18 10.79 14.70
#